data_13a9d185368b949a3afd5bedcab7214c
#
_entry.id   13a9d185368b949a3afd5bedcab7214c
#
_cell.length_a   1.000
_cell.length_b   1.000
_cell.length_c   1.000
_cell.angle_alpha   90.00
_cell.angle_beta   90.00
_cell.angle_gamma   90.00
#
_symmetry.space_group_name_H-M   'P 1'
#
loop_
_entity.id
_entity.type
_entity.pdbx_description
1 polymer ?
#
loop_
_entity_poly.entity_id
_entity_poly.type
_entity_poly.pdbx_seq_one_letter_code
_entity_poly.pdbx_strand_id
1 'polypeptide(L)'
;DVYKRQDILPINDYHMTIILGNLLDNALNACKNQLNAKINVSIRTADDNFSIHVANTYVITSSDKAPEDFESTDFIHGYGLKNVKNSAETCGGFCVIQHENDIYSVTVIVPMSS
;
A
#
# COMPACT_ATOMS: atom_id res chain seq x y z
N ASP A 1 12.46 -9.58 -26.15
CA ASP A 1 12.30 -8.19 -26.57
C ASP A 1 12.04 -7.28 -25.40
N VAL A 2 12.76 -6.20 -25.35
CA VAL A 2 12.68 -5.26 -24.24
C VAL A 2 11.27 -4.69 -24.10
N TYR A 3 10.64 -4.39 -25.20
CA TYR A 3 9.30 -3.81 -25.16
C TYR A 3 8.28 -4.77 -24.57
N LYS A 4 8.40 -6.02 -24.94
CA LYS A 4 7.46 -7.01 -24.42
C LYS A 4 7.61 -7.18 -22.92
N ARG A 5 8.84 -7.10 -22.42
CA ARG A 5 9.05 -7.21 -20.98
C ARG A 5 8.44 -6.06 -20.22
N GLN A 6 8.53 -4.88 -20.79
CA GLN A 6 7.97 -3.71 -20.15
C GLN A 6 6.46 -3.78 -20.06
N ASP A 7 5.84 -4.50 -20.97
CA ASP A 7 4.39 -4.62 -21.00
C ASP A 7 3.87 -5.72 -20.11
N ILE A 8 4.75 -6.56 -19.58
CA ILE A 8 4.31 -7.71 -18.79
C ILE A 8 4.49 -7.42 -17.31
N LEU A 9 3.62 -6.58 -16.79
CA LEU A 9 3.52 -6.42 -15.35
C LEU A 9 2.44 -7.36 -14.83
N PRO A 10 2.59 -7.86 -13.60
CA PRO A 10 1.61 -8.76 -13.03
C PRO A 10 0.33 -8.07 -12.59
N ILE A 11 0.29 -6.76 -12.68
CA ILE A 11 -0.86 -5.97 -12.28
C ILE A 11 -1.30 -5.14 -13.48
N ASN A 12 -2.57 -5.27 -13.87
CA ASN A 12 -3.08 -4.45 -14.97
C ASN A 12 -3.41 -3.04 -14.48
N ASP A 13 -3.73 -2.15 -15.42
CA ASP A 13 -3.96 -0.74 -15.11
C ASP A 13 -5.11 -0.54 -14.13
N TYR A 14 -6.14 -1.36 -14.23
CA TYR A 14 -7.28 -1.27 -13.34
C TYR A 14 -6.87 -1.51 -11.89
N HIS A 15 -6.19 -2.63 -11.65
CA HIS A 15 -5.75 -2.97 -10.29
C HIS A 15 -4.66 -2.03 -9.80
N MET A 16 -3.80 -1.59 -10.71
CA MET A 16 -2.77 -0.63 -10.34
C MET A 16 -3.39 0.67 -9.82
N THR A 17 -4.42 1.15 -10.50
CA THR A 17 -5.12 2.36 -10.10
C THR A 17 -5.78 2.18 -8.72
N ILE A 18 -6.41 1.03 -8.51
CA ILE A 18 -7.05 0.76 -7.22
C ILE A 18 -6.01 0.72 -6.11
N ILE A 19 -4.93 -0.01 -6.33
CA ILE A 19 -3.90 -0.18 -5.30
C ILE A 19 -3.23 1.15 -4.98
N LEU A 20 -2.70 1.83 -5.99
CA LEU A 20 -2.00 3.09 -5.75
C LEU A 20 -2.92 4.16 -5.21
N GLY A 21 -4.11 4.29 -5.78
CA GLY A 21 -5.05 5.31 -5.34
C GLY A 21 -5.41 5.14 -3.87
N ASN A 22 -5.74 3.93 -3.46
CA ASN A 22 -6.12 3.68 -2.07
C ASN A 22 -4.94 3.80 -1.11
N LEU A 23 -3.75 3.34 -1.53
CA LEU A 23 -2.57 3.45 -0.68
C LEU A 23 -2.18 4.91 -0.47
N LEU A 24 -2.24 5.72 -1.53
CA LEU A 24 -1.91 7.13 -1.43
C LEU A 24 -2.94 7.89 -0.61
N ASP A 25 -4.23 7.61 -0.80
CA ASP A 25 -5.27 8.22 0.01
C ASP A 25 -5.08 7.90 1.49
N ASN A 26 -4.78 6.65 1.78
CA ASN A 26 -4.55 6.23 3.14
C ASN A 26 -3.38 6.98 3.76
N ALA A 27 -2.27 7.09 3.03
CA ALA A 27 -1.10 7.79 3.52
C ALA A 27 -1.37 9.28 3.71
N LEU A 28 -2.04 9.91 2.77
CA LEU A 28 -2.38 11.32 2.87
C LEU A 28 -3.29 11.60 4.06
N ASN A 29 -4.28 10.75 4.27
CA ASN A 29 -5.18 10.91 5.41
C ASN A 29 -4.45 10.74 6.73
N ALA A 30 -3.53 9.79 6.79
CA ALA A 30 -2.74 9.56 8.01
C ALA A 30 -1.86 10.77 8.35
N CYS A 31 -1.43 11.51 7.34
CA CYS A 31 -0.53 12.65 7.53
C CYS A 31 -1.25 13.96 7.79
N LYS A 32 -2.56 13.98 7.70
CA LYS A 32 -3.34 15.21 7.70
C LYS A 32 -3.07 16.15 8.85
N ASN A 33 -2.92 15.63 10.05
CA ASN A 33 -2.77 16.45 11.25
C ASN A 33 -1.41 16.30 11.88
N GLN A 34 -0.42 15.91 11.08
CA GLN A 34 0.93 15.73 11.60
C GLN A 34 1.88 16.77 11.04
N LEU A 35 2.71 17.33 11.91
CA LEU A 35 3.77 18.23 11.50
C LEU A 35 4.91 17.41 10.91
N ASN A 36 5.51 17.91 9.84
CA ASN A 36 6.66 17.27 9.21
C ASN A 36 6.38 15.86 8.74
N ALA A 37 5.14 15.60 8.37
CA ALA A 37 4.77 14.29 7.85
C ALA A 37 5.46 14.01 6.53
N LYS A 38 5.83 12.76 6.32
CA LYS A 38 6.51 12.34 5.10
C LYS A 38 5.85 11.10 4.55
N ILE A 39 5.81 11.01 3.23
CA ILE A 39 5.29 9.87 2.53
C ILE A 39 6.36 9.38 1.58
N ASN A 40 6.59 8.09 1.59
CA ASN A 40 7.57 7.45 0.72
C ASN A 40 6.89 6.39 -0.12
N VAL A 41 7.10 6.43 -1.43
CA VAL A 41 6.54 5.45 -2.34
C VAL A 41 7.67 4.77 -3.07
N SER A 42 7.63 3.45 -3.11
CA SER A 42 8.66 2.66 -3.78
C SER A 42 7.98 1.57 -4.60
N ILE A 43 8.34 1.48 -5.85
CA ILE A 43 7.83 0.44 -6.74
C ILE A 43 9.04 -0.25 -7.34
N ARG A 44 9.11 -1.55 -7.21
CA ARG A 44 10.28 -2.28 -7.71
C ARG A 44 9.94 -3.70 -8.09
N THR A 45 10.83 -4.28 -8.89
CA THR A 45 10.78 -5.69 -9.20
C THR A 45 12.08 -6.32 -8.70
N ALA A 46 11.97 -7.41 -7.99
CA ALA A 46 13.13 -8.12 -7.46
C ALA A 46 12.73 -9.55 -7.15
N ASP A 47 13.62 -10.49 -7.42
CA ASP A 47 13.41 -11.90 -7.06
C ASP A 47 12.08 -12.45 -7.57
N ASP A 48 11.75 -12.09 -8.80
CA ASP A 48 10.51 -12.54 -9.45
C ASP A 48 9.24 -12.03 -8.78
N ASN A 49 9.37 -10.94 -8.03
CA ASN A 49 8.21 -10.29 -7.43
C ASN A 49 8.16 -8.83 -7.83
N PHE A 50 6.93 -8.35 -7.98
CA PHE A 50 6.66 -6.94 -8.19
C PHE A 50 6.10 -6.40 -6.88
N SER A 51 6.64 -5.31 -6.38
CA SER A 51 6.16 -4.78 -5.11
C SER A 51 5.87 -3.29 -5.19
N ILE A 52 4.85 -2.89 -4.46
CA ILE A 52 4.47 -1.50 -4.27
C ILE A 52 4.47 -1.25 -2.77
N HIS A 53 5.27 -0.29 -2.34
CA HIS A 53 5.44 0.02 -0.92
C HIS A 53 5.11 1.49 -0.72
N VAL A 54 4.17 1.76 0.17
CA VAL A 54 3.83 3.13 0.54
C VAL A 54 3.96 3.24 2.05
N ALA A 55 4.81 4.14 2.49
CA ALA A 55 5.05 4.36 3.91
C ALA A 55 4.78 5.82 4.25
N ASN A 56 4.31 6.06 5.45
CA ASN A 56 4.10 7.42 5.94
C ASN A 56 4.45 7.48 7.41
N THR A 57 4.84 8.68 7.83
CA THR A 57 5.03 8.91 9.25
C THR A 57 3.67 8.86 9.93
N TYR A 58 3.63 8.23 11.09
CA TYR A 58 2.40 8.14 11.86
C TYR A 58 2.74 7.93 13.32
N VAL A 59 2.66 9.01 14.07
CA VAL A 59 2.99 8.99 15.49
C VAL A 59 1.73 8.72 16.29
N ILE A 60 1.72 7.61 17.02
CA ILE A 60 0.58 7.26 17.87
C ILE A 60 0.71 7.99 19.17
N THR A 61 -0.30 8.78 19.50
CA THR A 61 -0.39 9.43 20.81
C THR A 61 -1.36 8.63 21.67
N SER A 62 -1.46 9.02 22.93
CA SER A 62 -2.36 8.30 23.85
C SER A 62 -3.82 8.38 23.43
N SER A 63 -4.18 9.32 22.59
CA SER A 63 -5.55 9.50 22.13
C SER A 63 -5.80 8.85 20.76
N ASP A 64 -4.75 8.36 20.12
CA ASP A 64 -4.85 7.79 18.79
C ASP A 64 -5.05 6.29 18.86
N LYS A 65 -5.61 5.74 17.81
CA LYS A 65 -5.73 4.30 17.66
C LYS A 65 -4.55 3.74 16.90
N ALA A 66 -4.21 2.49 17.20
CA ALA A 66 -3.18 1.80 16.45
C ALA A 66 -3.65 1.60 15.01
N PRO A 67 -2.73 1.45 14.05
CA PRO A 67 -3.10 1.28 12.64
C PRO A 67 -4.08 0.15 12.38
N GLU A 68 -3.99 -0.94 13.11
CA GLU A 68 -4.94 -2.04 12.94
C GLU A 68 -6.35 -1.62 13.36
N ASP A 69 -6.46 -0.81 14.41
CA ASP A 69 -7.77 -0.29 14.83
C ASP A 69 -8.28 0.72 13.84
N PHE A 70 -7.38 1.52 13.30
CA PHE A 70 -7.69 2.49 12.28
C PHE A 70 -8.34 1.80 11.08
N GLU A 71 -7.75 0.70 10.65
CA GLU A 71 -8.28 -0.07 9.53
C GLU A 71 -9.67 -0.62 9.85
N SER A 72 -9.88 -1.07 11.08
CA SER A 72 -11.13 -1.72 11.43
C SER A 72 -12.25 -0.74 11.77
N THR A 73 -11.92 0.47 12.22
CA THR A 73 -12.93 1.40 12.73
C THR A 73 -13.23 2.57 11.83
N ASP A 74 -12.37 2.87 10.88
CA ASP A 74 -12.59 3.96 9.95
C ASP A 74 -13.08 3.39 8.64
N PHE A 75 -14.35 3.56 8.34
CA PHE A 75 -14.94 3.00 7.13
C PHE A 75 -14.19 3.40 5.88
N ILE A 76 -13.80 4.66 5.80
CA ILE A 76 -13.15 5.14 4.60
C ILE A 76 -11.83 4.42 4.41
N HIS A 77 -11.04 4.37 5.46
CA HIS A 77 -9.72 3.72 5.40
C HIS A 77 -9.86 2.21 5.33
N GLY A 78 -10.83 1.66 6.05
CA GLY A 78 -11.08 0.24 6.02
C GLY A 78 -11.43 -0.26 4.62
N TYR A 79 -12.27 0.48 3.92
CA TYR A 79 -12.61 0.12 2.55
C TYR A 79 -11.42 0.26 1.63
N GLY A 80 -10.62 1.31 1.82
CA GLY A 80 -9.45 1.51 0.99
C GLY A 80 -8.48 0.36 1.09
N LEU A 81 -8.14 -0.06 2.30
CA LEU A 81 -7.22 -1.17 2.49
C LEU A 81 -7.84 -2.49 2.06
N LYS A 82 -9.12 -2.65 2.28
CA LYS A 82 -9.82 -3.84 1.83
C LYS A 82 -9.74 -3.96 0.30
N ASN A 83 -9.93 -2.86 -0.40
CA ASN A 83 -9.81 -2.86 -1.84
C ASN A 83 -8.40 -3.21 -2.30
N VAL A 84 -7.40 -2.71 -1.58
CA VAL A 84 -6.01 -3.04 -1.88
C VAL A 84 -5.77 -4.54 -1.71
N LYS A 85 -6.23 -5.10 -0.61
CA LYS A 85 -6.08 -6.53 -0.35
C LYS A 85 -6.75 -7.35 -1.44
N ASN A 86 -7.98 -6.99 -1.78
CA ASN A 86 -8.73 -7.72 -2.81
C ASN A 86 -8.03 -7.65 -4.16
N SER A 87 -7.56 -6.48 -4.55
CA SER A 87 -6.86 -6.33 -5.82
C SER A 87 -5.55 -7.11 -5.83
N ALA A 88 -4.80 -7.06 -4.73
CA ALA A 88 -3.56 -7.82 -4.63
C ALA A 88 -3.84 -9.33 -4.79
N GLU A 89 -4.85 -9.82 -4.10
CA GLU A 89 -5.21 -11.24 -4.17
C GLU A 89 -5.69 -11.65 -5.55
N THR A 90 -6.45 -10.79 -6.19
CA THR A 90 -6.90 -11.06 -7.55
C THR A 90 -5.72 -11.19 -8.50
N CYS A 91 -4.65 -10.47 -8.24
CA CYS A 91 -3.44 -10.54 -9.05
C CYS A 91 -2.51 -11.67 -8.61
N GLY A 92 -2.91 -12.44 -7.62
CA GLY A 92 -2.09 -13.56 -7.15
C GLY A 92 -1.11 -13.20 -6.07
N GLY A 93 -1.25 -12.02 -5.48
CA GLY A 93 -0.33 -11.54 -4.48
C GLY A 93 -0.98 -11.34 -3.12
N PHE A 94 -0.35 -10.52 -2.32
CA PHE A 94 -0.83 -10.25 -0.96
C PHE A 94 -0.32 -8.90 -0.50
N CYS A 95 -0.79 -8.48 0.65
CA CYS A 95 -0.46 -7.18 1.19
C CYS A 95 0.00 -7.34 2.64
N VAL A 96 1.01 -6.58 3.02
CA VAL A 96 1.59 -6.61 4.36
C VAL A 96 1.47 -5.20 4.95
N ILE A 97 0.95 -5.11 6.15
CA ILE A 97 0.79 -3.85 6.86
C ILE A 97 1.70 -3.87 8.07
N GLN A 98 2.48 -2.82 8.26
CA GLN A 98 3.42 -2.73 9.38
C GLN A 98 3.38 -1.33 9.99
N HIS A 99 3.60 -1.28 11.30
CA HIS A 99 3.79 0.00 11.99
C HIS A 99 4.95 -0.16 12.95
N GLU A 100 6.02 0.55 12.67
CA GLU A 100 7.25 0.41 13.43
C GLU A 100 8.00 1.74 13.42
N ASN A 101 8.47 2.18 14.58
CA ASN A 101 9.27 3.42 14.70
C ASN A 101 8.55 4.63 14.10
N ASP A 102 7.26 4.76 14.39
CA ASP A 102 6.43 5.87 13.91
C ASP A 102 6.31 5.92 12.39
N ILE A 103 6.52 4.78 11.73
CA ILE A 103 6.31 4.63 10.30
C ILE A 103 5.23 3.57 10.08
N TYR A 104 4.20 3.95 9.39
CA TYR A 104 3.14 3.04 8.99
C TYR A 104 3.33 2.73 7.52
N SER A 105 3.35 1.48 7.16
CA SER A 105 3.57 1.11 5.77
C SER A 105 2.66 -0.01 5.31
N VAL A 106 2.36 0.03 4.04
CA VAL A 106 1.62 -1.04 3.37
C VAL A 106 2.43 -1.46 2.16
N THR A 107 2.69 -2.74 2.04
CA THR A 107 3.42 -3.29 0.91
C THR A 107 2.56 -4.31 0.21
N VAL A 108 2.40 -4.13 -1.09
CA VAL A 108 1.71 -5.10 -1.94
C VAL A 108 2.78 -5.86 -2.70
N ILE A 109 2.71 -7.17 -2.67
CA ILE A 109 3.68 -8.04 -3.35
C ILE A 109 2.91 -8.97 -4.26
N VAL A 110 3.28 -8.97 -5.54
CA VAL A 110 2.63 -9.82 -6.54
C VAL A 110 3.71 -10.57 -7.30
N PRO A 111 3.62 -11.90 -7.39
CA PRO A 111 4.62 -12.65 -8.14
C PRO A 111 4.59 -12.28 -9.61
N MET A 112 5.78 -12.18 -10.19
CA MET A 112 5.88 -12.02 -11.64
C MET A 112 5.50 -13.33 -12.28
N SER A 113 4.72 -13.24 -13.29
CA SER A 113 4.27 -14.43 -13.98
C SER A 113 5.45 -15.16 -14.63
N SER A 114 5.50 -16.41 -14.49
CA SER A 114 6.53 -17.22 -15.13
C SER A 114 6.19 -17.51 -16.59
#